data_90b68d49016cdf0afd48c620b53beebc
#
_entry.id   90b68d49016cdf0afd48c620b53beebc
#
_cell.length_a   1.000
_cell.length_b   1.000
_cell.length_c   1.000
_cell.angle_alpha   90.00
_cell.angle_beta   90.00
_cell.angle_gamma   90.00
#
_symmetry.space_group_name_H-M   'P 1'
#
loop_
_entity.id
_entity.type
_entity.pdbx_description
1 polymer ?
#
loop_
_entity_poly.entity_id
_entity_poly.type
_entity_poly.pdbx_seq_one_letter_code
_entity_poly.pdbx_strand_id
1 'polypeptide(L)' 'AVLSESEYELCLLVKLGFTPSQINMLTGRSLQDIANIRKRMYNRITGKDGSSRDFDRYIKSL' A
#
# COMPACT_ATOMS: atom_id res chain seq x y z
N ALA A 1 6.13 -12.96 6.25
CA ALA A 1 4.69 -12.84 6.10
C ALA A 1 4.30 -12.98 4.63
N VAL A 2 3.23 -13.72 4.39
CA VAL A 2 2.74 -13.92 3.03
C VAL A 2 1.72 -12.83 2.73
N LEU A 3 1.94 -12.10 1.65
CA LEU A 3 1.01 -11.08 1.19
C LEU A 3 -0.07 -11.73 0.33
N SER A 4 -1.29 -11.23 0.45
CA SER A 4 -2.35 -11.66 -0.45
C SER A 4 -2.06 -11.08 -1.85
N GLU A 5 -2.74 -11.63 -2.86
CA GLU A 5 -2.58 -11.15 -4.22
C GLU A 5 -2.90 -9.66 -4.35
N SER A 6 -3.97 -9.22 -3.69
CA SER A 6 -4.36 -7.80 -3.68
C SER A 6 -3.31 -6.92 -3.01
N GLU A 7 -2.74 -7.40 -1.92
CA GLU A 7 -1.69 -6.65 -1.21
C GLU A 7 -0.43 -6.54 -2.06
N TYR A 8 -0.05 -7.63 -2.71
CA TYR A 8 1.12 -7.64 -3.58
C TYR A 8 0.94 -6.67 -4.76
N GLU A 9 -0.23 -6.69 -5.38
CA GLU A 9 -0.55 -5.77 -6.48
C GLU A 9 -0.43 -4.32 -6.02
N LEU A 10 -0.96 -4.01 -4.83
CA LEU A 10 -0.89 -2.66 -4.30
C LEU A 10 0.56 -2.23 -4.05
N CYS A 11 1.39 -3.12 -3.53
CA CYS A 11 2.82 -2.84 -3.34
C CYS A 11 3.48 -2.47 -4.66
N LEU A 12 3.22 -3.23 -5.71
CA LEU A 12 3.79 -2.97 -7.03
C LEU A 12 3.36 -1.61 -7.56
N LEU A 13 2.09 -1.29 -7.44
CA LEU A 13 1.56 -0.01 -7.95
C LEU A 13 2.19 1.17 -7.20
N VAL A 14 2.34 1.05 -5.88
CA VAL A 14 3.00 2.09 -5.09
C VAL A 14 4.47 2.22 -5.49
N LYS A 15 5.15 1.10 -5.66
CA LYS A 15 6.57 1.10 -6.05
C LYS A 15 6.77 1.75 -7.41
N LEU A 16 5.84 1.55 -8.34
CA LEU A 16 5.88 2.13 -9.67
C LEU A 16 5.53 3.62 -9.70
N GLY A 17 5.10 4.17 -8.57
CA GLY A 17 4.82 5.60 -8.46
C GLY A 17 3.38 6.00 -8.73
N PHE A 18 2.46 5.04 -8.75
CA PHE A 18 1.05 5.35 -8.94
C PHE A 18 0.49 6.05 -7.70
N THR A 19 -0.29 7.09 -7.93
CA THR A 19 -0.95 7.82 -6.85
C THR A 19 -2.17 7.02 -6.34
N PRO A 20 -2.66 7.30 -5.12
CA PRO A 20 -3.88 6.65 -4.64
C PRO A 20 -5.06 6.82 -5.59
N SER A 21 -5.20 7.99 -6.22
CA SER A 21 -6.27 8.22 -7.19
C SER A 21 -6.15 7.29 -8.40
N GLN A 22 -4.92 7.11 -8.90
CA GLN A 22 -4.67 6.20 -10.01
C GLN A 22 -4.95 4.75 -9.63
N ILE A 23 -4.54 4.36 -8.42
CA ILE A 23 -4.79 3.01 -7.92
C ILE A 23 -6.30 2.77 -7.78
N ASN A 24 -7.04 3.77 -7.29
CA ASN A 24 -8.49 3.70 -7.20
C ASN A 24 -9.10 3.42 -8.58
N MET A 25 -8.66 4.13 -9.61
CA MET A 25 -9.16 3.94 -10.96
C MET A 25 -8.83 2.55 -11.52
N LEU A 26 -7.63 2.06 -11.26
CA LEU A 26 -7.18 0.79 -11.80
C LEU A 26 -7.79 -0.42 -11.10
N THR A 27 -7.97 -0.33 -9.79
CA THR A 27 -8.40 -1.49 -8.99
C THR A 27 -9.87 -1.45 -8.59
N GLY A 28 -10.52 -0.29 -8.72
CA GLY A 28 -11.89 -0.13 -8.26
C GLY A 28 -12.03 0.00 -6.75
N ARG A 29 -10.93 0.01 -5.99
CA ARG A 29 -10.97 0.15 -4.55
C ARG A 29 -11.15 1.61 -4.16
N SER A 30 -11.87 1.88 -3.06
CA SER A 30 -12.03 3.23 -2.56
C SER A 30 -10.70 3.77 -2.02
N LEU A 31 -10.56 5.08 -1.96
CA LEU A 31 -9.36 5.71 -1.39
C LEU A 31 -9.16 5.30 0.07
N GLN A 32 -10.27 5.20 0.82
CA GLN A 32 -10.22 4.78 2.21
C GLN A 32 -9.69 3.35 2.35
N ASP A 33 -10.16 2.45 1.50
CA ASP A 33 -9.73 1.05 1.50
C ASP A 33 -8.24 0.94 1.17
N ILE A 34 -7.80 1.69 0.16
CA ILE A 34 -6.39 1.72 -0.24
C ILE A 34 -5.52 2.18 0.93
N ALA A 35 -5.92 3.24 1.63
CA ALA A 35 -5.17 3.75 2.77
C ALA A 35 -5.12 2.72 3.91
N ASN A 36 -6.24 2.06 4.18
CA ASN A 36 -6.32 1.05 5.24
C ASN A 36 -5.42 -0.14 4.94
N ILE A 37 -5.41 -0.59 3.70
CA ILE A 37 -4.56 -1.73 3.29
C ILE A 37 -3.08 -1.36 3.44
N ARG A 38 -2.70 -0.17 3.00
CA ARG A 38 -1.31 0.29 3.09
C ARG A 38 -0.85 0.37 4.54
N LYS A 39 -1.68 0.91 5.41
CA LYS A 39 -1.36 1.00 6.85
C LYS A 39 -1.19 -0.39 7.45
N ARG A 40 -2.10 -1.31 7.17
CA ARG A 40 -2.02 -2.67 7.71
C ARG A 40 -0.78 -3.40 7.21
N MET A 41 -0.43 -3.22 5.94
CA MET A 41 0.77 -3.83 5.39
C MET A 41 2.03 -3.30 6.06
N TYR A 42 2.09 -1.99 6.28
CA TYR A 42 3.23 -1.39 6.95
C TYR A 42 3.42 -1.97 8.35
N ASN A 43 2.33 -2.07 9.11
CA ASN A 43 2.38 -2.62 10.46
C ASN A 43 2.83 -4.09 10.45
N ARG A 44 2.35 -4.86 9.49
CA ARG A 44 2.70 -6.28 9.39
C ARG A 44 4.16 -6.48 9.00
N ILE A 45 4.63 -5.72 8.02
CA ILE A 45 5.98 -5.89 7.49
C ILE A 45 7.04 -5.37 8.46
N THR A 46 6.81 -4.20 9.06
CA THR A 46 7.81 -3.55 9.90
C THR A 46 7.64 -3.82 11.39
N GLY A 47 6.45 -4.28 11.81
CA GLY A 47 6.12 -4.42 13.22
C GLY A 47 5.91 -3.09 13.92
N LYS A 48 5.85 -1.99 13.17
CA LYS A 48 5.68 -0.65 13.70
C LYS A 48 4.30 -0.12 13.35
N ASP A 49 3.75 0.72 14.23
CA ASP A 49 2.51 1.42 13.95
C ASP A 49 2.85 2.66 13.13
N GLY A 50 2.25 2.77 11.97
CA GLY A 50 2.51 3.89 11.07
C GLY A 50 1.33 4.19 10.17
N SER A 51 1.46 5.27 9.39
CA SER A 51 0.42 5.71 8.46
C SER A 51 0.64 5.14 7.06
N SER A 52 -0.32 5.39 6.17
CA SER A 52 -0.17 5.00 4.76
C SER A 52 1.00 5.72 4.08
N ARG A 53 1.32 6.93 4.54
CA ARG A 53 2.49 7.66 4.04
C ARG A 53 3.79 6.97 4.42
N ASP A 54 3.84 6.39 5.63
CA ASP A 54 5.01 5.64 6.07
C ASP A 54 5.22 4.43 5.19
N PHE A 55 4.14 3.76 4.80
CA PHE A 55 4.19 2.64 3.88
C PHE A 55 4.77 3.07 2.53
N ASP A 56 4.29 4.17 1.98
CA ASP A 56 4.76 4.67 0.68
C ASP A 56 6.25 4.97 0.72
N ARG A 57 6.69 5.62 1.78
CA ARG A 57 8.11 5.93 1.96
C ARG A 57 8.94 4.66 2.07
N TYR A 58 8.46 3.69 2.83
CA TYR A 58 9.15 2.42 3.02
C TYR A 58 9.32 1.68 1.69
N ILE A 59 8.24 1.56 0.94
CA ILE A 59 8.27 0.84 -0.34
C ILE A 59 9.17 1.54 -1.36
N LYS A 60 9.12 2.87 -1.42
CA LYS A 60 9.92 3.63 -2.38
C LYS A 60 11.40 3.62 -2.06
N SER A 61 11.76 3.32 -0.82
CA SER A 61 13.16 3.25 -0.41
C SER A 61 13.79 1.88 -0.63
N LEU A 62 13.02 0.90 -1.01
CA LEU A 62 13.52 -0.45 -1.25
C LEU A 62 14.36 -0.57 -2.52
#